data_d651a57e33038259d2b139dcd0b1c113
#
_entry.id   d651a57e33038259d2b139dcd0b1c113
#
_cell.length_a   1.000
_cell.length_b   1.000
_cell.length_c   1.000
_cell.angle_alpha   90.00
_cell.angle_beta   90.00
_cell.angle_gamma   90.00
#
_symmetry.space_group_name_H-M   'P 1'
#
loop_
_entity.id
_entity.type
_entity.pdbx_description
1 polymer ?
#
loop_
_entity_poly.entity_id
_entity_poly.type
_entity_poly.pdbx_seq_one_letter_code
_entity_poly.pdbx_strand_id
1 'polypeptide(L)'
;MIKEYKTIREVVGPLMLVDHVDGVSYNELVEIKQENGEIRKGKVLEVNGDKALVQLFEGTQGLKISTAKARFLGHSLELAVSEDMLGRVFNGMGEPIDGGAPIIADMRMDINGQPINPYARDYPNEFIQTGISAIDGLNTLVRGQKLPVFSASGLPHAQLAAQIARQARVLGDDEKFAVVFGAMGITYEEADFFIKDFNKTGAIERTVMFINLANDPAVERIATPRMALTAAEYLAFEKGMHVLVITTDITNRNFGCFALFLNILYQFFSSIFC
;
A
#
# COMPACT_ATOMS: atom_id res chain seq x y z
N MET A 1 -21.58 -9.30 12.38
CA MET A 1 -21.55 -10.60 13.13
C MET A 1 -20.65 -11.53 12.35
N ILE A 2 -19.58 -12.03 12.97
CA ILE A 2 -18.61 -12.91 12.31
C ILE A 2 -19.28 -14.25 12.03
N LYS A 3 -19.30 -14.67 10.77
CA LYS A 3 -19.90 -15.94 10.32
C LYS A 3 -18.79 -16.89 9.85
N GLU A 4 -18.85 -18.15 10.27
CA GLU A 4 -17.89 -19.20 9.93
C GLU A 4 -18.57 -20.30 9.11
N TYR A 5 -18.01 -20.61 7.94
CA TYR A 5 -18.56 -21.60 7.01
C TYR A 5 -17.56 -22.74 6.79
N LYS A 6 -18.09 -23.97 6.71
CA LYS A 6 -17.34 -25.19 6.35
C LYS A 6 -17.62 -25.65 4.91
N THR A 7 -18.40 -24.85 4.19
CA THR A 7 -18.93 -25.17 2.85
C THR A 7 -18.00 -24.73 1.72
N ILE A 8 -16.69 -24.92 1.92
CA ILE A 8 -15.70 -24.71 0.86
C ILE A 8 -15.92 -25.80 -0.18
N ARG A 9 -16.31 -25.42 -1.40
CA ARG A 9 -16.64 -26.34 -2.48
C ARG A 9 -15.43 -26.69 -3.33
N GLU A 10 -14.68 -25.69 -3.73
CA GLU A 10 -13.61 -25.84 -4.70
C GLU A 10 -12.51 -24.78 -4.46
N VAL A 11 -11.27 -25.16 -4.79
CA VAL A 11 -10.11 -24.26 -4.78
C VAL A 11 -9.34 -24.46 -6.10
N VAL A 12 -9.24 -23.38 -6.87
CA VAL A 12 -8.53 -23.38 -8.18
C VAL A 12 -7.55 -22.23 -8.23
N GLY A 13 -6.25 -22.54 -8.22
CA GLY A 13 -5.21 -21.49 -8.10
C GLY A 13 -5.43 -20.66 -6.83
N PRO A 14 -5.45 -19.31 -6.91
CA PRO A 14 -5.69 -18.46 -5.76
C PRO A 14 -7.17 -18.27 -5.42
N LEU A 15 -8.08 -18.91 -6.15
CA LEU A 15 -9.52 -18.72 -6.00
C LEU A 15 -10.15 -19.87 -5.21
N MET A 16 -11.06 -19.53 -4.32
CA MET A 16 -11.82 -20.45 -3.48
C MET A 16 -13.31 -20.13 -3.58
N LEU A 17 -14.12 -21.14 -3.85
CA LEU A 17 -15.58 -21.03 -3.87
C LEU A 17 -16.15 -21.54 -2.53
N VAL A 18 -16.94 -20.70 -1.88
CA VAL A 18 -17.66 -21.03 -0.64
C VAL A 18 -19.15 -20.99 -0.93
N ASP A 19 -19.85 -22.10 -0.69
CA ASP A 19 -21.30 -22.23 -0.88
C ASP A 19 -22.06 -21.93 0.44
N HIS A 20 -23.36 -21.63 0.32
CA HIS A 20 -24.30 -21.38 1.44
C HIS A 20 -23.85 -20.24 2.36
N VAL A 21 -23.32 -19.17 1.76
CA VAL A 21 -23.01 -17.94 2.49
C VAL A 21 -24.25 -17.02 2.57
N ASP A 22 -24.36 -16.26 3.65
CA ASP A 22 -25.45 -15.31 3.84
C ASP A 22 -24.93 -13.99 4.41
N GLY A 23 -25.30 -12.86 3.80
CA GLY A 23 -24.95 -11.51 4.23
C GLY A 23 -23.44 -11.21 4.08
N VAL A 24 -22.79 -11.81 3.09
CA VAL A 24 -21.40 -11.55 2.72
C VAL A 24 -21.35 -10.40 1.72
N SER A 25 -20.38 -9.51 1.88
CA SER A 25 -20.21 -8.33 1.05
C SER A 25 -19.01 -8.44 0.09
N TYR A 26 -19.07 -7.71 -1.02
CA TYR A 26 -17.94 -7.54 -1.94
C TYR A 26 -16.74 -6.88 -1.24
N ASN A 27 -15.51 -7.32 -1.54
CA ASN A 27 -14.26 -6.90 -0.89
C ASN A 27 -14.14 -7.24 0.60
N GLU A 28 -15.05 -8.01 1.17
CA GLU A 28 -14.99 -8.44 2.57
C GLU A 28 -13.75 -9.31 2.80
N LEU A 29 -13.07 -9.09 3.92
CA LEU A 29 -11.93 -9.87 4.35
C LEU A 29 -12.38 -11.23 4.87
N VAL A 30 -11.69 -12.28 4.45
CA VAL A 30 -11.99 -13.67 4.83
C VAL A 30 -10.73 -14.31 5.42
N GLU A 31 -10.88 -14.96 6.57
CA GLU A 31 -9.86 -15.80 7.16
C GLU A 31 -10.18 -17.26 6.89
N ILE A 32 -9.22 -18.00 6.35
CA ILE A 32 -9.32 -19.43 6.14
C ILE A 32 -8.49 -20.13 7.21
N LYS A 33 -9.18 -20.69 8.18
CA LYS A 33 -8.54 -21.43 9.28
C LYS A 33 -8.44 -22.91 8.94
N GLN A 34 -7.22 -23.43 8.98
CA GLN A 34 -6.94 -24.85 8.82
C GLN A 34 -6.94 -25.60 10.17
N GLU A 35 -6.99 -26.91 10.12
CA GLU A 35 -6.97 -27.77 11.31
C GLU A 35 -5.66 -27.69 12.09
N ASN A 36 -4.54 -27.42 11.43
CA ASN A 36 -3.23 -27.22 12.03
C ASN A 36 -3.08 -25.84 12.73
N GLY A 37 -4.15 -25.01 12.72
CA GLY A 37 -4.14 -23.66 13.30
C GLY A 37 -3.61 -22.57 12.38
N GLU A 38 -3.14 -22.91 11.20
CA GLU A 38 -2.71 -21.95 10.18
C GLU A 38 -3.91 -21.13 9.70
N ILE A 39 -3.75 -19.82 9.62
CA ILE A 39 -4.76 -18.90 9.13
C ILE A 39 -4.21 -18.25 7.86
N ARG A 40 -4.97 -18.35 6.78
CA ARG A 40 -4.69 -17.63 5.52
C ARG A 40 -5.76 -16.56 5.32
N LYS A 41 -5.35 -15.46 4.73
CA LYS A 41 -6.25 -14.34 4.46
C LYS A 41 -6.66 -14.34 2.99
N GLY A 42 -7.87 -13.83 2.73
CA GLY A 42 -8.38 -13.63 1.39
C GLY A 42 -9.43 -12.53 1.37
N LYS A 43 -9.89 -12.16 0.19
CA LYS A 43 -10.98 -11.20 0.00
C LYS A 43 -12.06 -11.76 -0.90
N VAL A 44 -13.29 -11.33 -0.68
CA VAL A 44 -14.42 -11.66 -1.55
C VAL A 44 -14.29 -10.89 -2.86
N LEU A 45 -14.23 -11.61 -3.99
CA LEU A 45 -14.23 -11.02 -5.33
C LEU A 45 -15.63 -10.87 -5.91
N GLU A 46 -16.51 -11.82 -5.61
CA GLU A 46 -17.84 -11.85 -6.17
C GLU A 46 -18.79 -12.59 -5.20
N VAL A 47 -20.03 -12.12 -5.15
CA VAL A 47 -21.11 -12.78 -4.44
C VAL A 47 -22.23 -13.03 -5.44
N ASN A 48 -22.64 -14.28 -5.59
CA ASN A 48 -23.71 -14.69 -6.49
C ASN A 48 -24.71 -15.58 -5.74
N GLY A 49 -25.82 -14.98 -5.32
CA GLY A 49 -26.80 -15.65 -4.49
C GLY A 49 -26.23 -16.08 -3.14
N ASP A 50 -26.19 -17.37 -2.89
CA ASP A 50 -25.62 -17.98 -1.69
C ASP A 50 -24.16 -18.45 -1.85
N LYS A 51 -23.46 -17.96 -2.90
CA LYS A 51 -22.08 -18.33 -3.19
C LYS A 51 -21.16 -17.14 -3.16
N ALA A 52 -20.00 -17.29 -2.53
CA ALA A 52 -18.94 -16.30 -2.52
C ALA A 52 -17.68 -16.85 -3.20
N LEU A 53 -17.15 -16.09 -4.15
CA LEU A 53 -15.84 -16.33 -4.73
C LEU A 53 -14.81 -15.53 -3.95
N VAL A 54 -13.88 -16.22 -3.30
CA VAL A 54 -12.84 -15.64 -2.45
C VAL A 54 -11.50 -15.77 -3.14
N GLN A 55 -10.74 -14.69 -3.22
CA GLN A 55 -9.35 -14.69 -3.66
C GLN A 55 -8.44 -14.71 -2.43
N LEU A 56 -7.61 -15.75 -2.33
CA LEU A 56 -6.61 -15.88 -1.28
C LEU A 56 -5.41 -15.00 -1.56
N PHE A 57 -4.90 -14.34 -0.54
CA PHE A 57 -3.67 -13.53 -0.63
C PHE A 57 -2.43 -14.42 -0.68
N GLU A 58 -2.47 -15.52 0.04
CA GLU A 58 -1.39 -16.52 0.11
C GLU A 58 -1.68 -17.68 -0.84
N GLY A 59 -0.64 -18.49 -1.09
CA GLY A 59 -0.81 -19.68 -1.93
C GLY A 59 -1.78 -20.71 -1.34
N THR A 60 -2.42 -21.49 -2.21
CA THR A 60 -3.37 -22.54 -1.82
C THR A 60 -2.71 -23.89 -1.55
N GLN A 61 -1.39 -23.99 -1.69
CA GLN A 61 -0.65 -25.23 -1.46
C GLN A 61 -0.83 -25.72 -0.03
N GLY A 62 -1.18 -26.99 0.15
CA GLY A 62 -1.38 -27.62 1.45
C GLY A 62 -2.75 -27.32 2.09
N LEU A 63 -3.63 -26.55 1.45
CA LEU A 63 -4.98 -26.29 1.97
C LEU A 63 -5.85 -27.52 1.83
N LYS A 64 -6.31 -28.05 2.97
CA LYS A 64 -7.24 -29.20 3.02
C LYS A 64 -8.68 -28.67 3.05
N ILE A 65 -9.36 -28.72 1.91
CA ILE A 65 -10.74 -28.20 1.73
C ILE A 65 -11.71 -28.85 2.72
N SER A 66 -11.55 -30.15 3.00
CA SER A 66 -12.46 -30.90 3.88
C SER A 66 -12.45 -30.47 5.35
N THR A 67 -11.38 -29.85 5.82
CA THR A 67 -11.21 -29.45 7.22
C THR A 67 -11.10 -27.93 7.39
N ALA A 68 -10.84 -27.20 6.32
CA ALA A 68 -10.71 -25.76 6.35
C ALA A 68 -12.07 -25.08 6.61
N LYS A 69 -12.01 -23.94 7.30
CA LYS A 69 -13.17 -23.12 7.61
C LYS A 69 -12.93 -21.71 7.12
N ALA A 70 -13.92 -21.16 6.40
CA ALA A 70 -13.91 -19.78 5.95
C ALA A 70 -14.68 -18.89 6.94
N ARG A 71 -14.03 -17.88 7.47
CA ARG A 71 -14.59 -16.93 8.42
C ARG A 71 -14.64 -15.54 7.77
N PHE A 72 -15.84 -15.04 7.53
CA PHE A 72 -16.07 -13.72 6.98
C PHE A 72 -16.10 -12.70 8.10
N LEU A 73 -15.32 -11.61 7.96
CA LEU A 73 -15.07 -10.67 9.06
C LEU A 73 -16.05 -9.50 9.09
N GLY A 74 -16.82 -9.28 8.00
CA GLY A 74 -17.80 -8.20 7.91
C GLY A 74 -17.21 -6.82 7.61
N HIS A 75 -15.92 -6.75 7.28
CA HIS A 75 -15.23 -5.52 6.88
C HIS A 75 -14.21 -5.82 5.77
N SER A 76 -13.81 -4.79 5.04
CA SER A 76 -12.76 -4.87 4.02
C SER A 76 -11.37 -4.96 4.63
N LEU A 77 -10.34 -5.01 3.79
CA LEU A 77 -8.96 -4.94 4.24
C LEU A 77 -8.66 -3.52 4.75
N GLU A 78 -8.21 -3.44 5.99
CA GLU A 78 -7.90 -2.20 6.70
C GLU A 78 -6.42 -2.13 7.06
N LEU A 79 -5.87 -0.93 7.05
CA LEU A 79 -4.53 -0.63 7.57
C LEU A 79 -4.66 -0.01 8.97
N ALA A 80 -3.91 -0.52 9.92
CA ALA A 80 -3.70 0.13 11.21
C ALA A 80 -2.73 1.30 11.01
N VAL A 81 -3.19 2.53 11.22
CA VAL A 81 -2.41 3.75 10.99
C VAL A 81 -2.10 4.47 12.29
N SER A 82 -0.89 4.99 12.39
CA SER A 82 -0.38 5.82 13.49
C SER A 82 0.81 6.64 12.99
N GLU A 83 1.16 7.72 13.67
CA GLU A 83 2.41 8.47 13.41
C GLU A 83 3.66 7.59 13.68
N ASP A 84 3.53 6.56 14.53
CA ASP A 84 4.60 5.57 14.81
C ASP A 84 4.99 4.70 13.60
N MET A 85 4.30 4.83 12.47
CA MET A 85 4.71 4.20 11.20
C MET A 85 5.94 4.87 10.59
N LEU A 86 6.25 6.11 10.96
CA LEU A 86 7.47 6.79 10.51
C LEU A 86 8.70 6.04 11.01
N GLY A 87 9.67 5.86 10.15
CA GLY A 87 10.87 5.09 10.46
C GLY A 87 10.75 3.58 10.29
N ARG A 88 9.57 3.08 9.93
CA ARG A 88 9.27 1.64 9.90
C ARG A 88 9.17 1.07 8.49
N VAL A 89 9.41 -0.24 8.40
CA VAL A 89 9.32 -1.02 7.17
C VAL A 89 8.25 -2.09 7.30
N PHE A 90 7.33 -2.11 6.34
CA PHE A 90 6.18 -3.03 6.29
C PHE A 90 6.21 -3.90 5.04
N ASN A 91 5.58 -5.07 5.10
CA ASN A 91 5.26 -5.87 3.91
C ASN A 91 4.08 -5.24 3.14
N GLY A 92 3.71 -5.84 2.02
CA GLY A 92 2.59 -5.36 1.20
C GLY A 92 1.22 -5.48 1.85
N MET A 93 1.10 -6.18 2.98
CA MET A 93 -0.13 -6.29 3.78
C MET A 93 -0.14 -5.34 4.98
N GLY A 94 0.87 -4.50 5.16
CA GLY A 94 0.98 -3.55 6.25
C GLY A 94 1.46 -4.16 7.58
N GLU A 95 2.08 -5.34 7.54
CA GLU A 95 2.69 -5.97 8.71
C GLU A 95 4.17 -5.56 8.81
N PRO A 96 4.68 -5.19 10.01
CA PRO A 96 6.08 -4.80 10.18
C PRO A 96 7.04 -5.95 9.84
N ILE A 97 8.09 -5.67 9.06
CA ILE A 97 9.15 -6.62 8.70
C ILE A 97 10.54 -6.19 9.21
N ASP A 98 10.61 -5.10 9.93
CA ASP A 98 11.83 -4.53 10.51
C ASP A 98 12.21 -5.13 11.88
N GLY A 99 11.48 -6.14 12.35
CA GLY A 99 11.68 -6.75 13.68
C GLY A 99 11.14 -5.93 14.84
N GLY A 100 10.50 -4.80 14.58
CA GLY A 100 9.85 -3.97 15.60
C GLY A 100 8.48 -4.52 16.03
N ALA A 101 7.94 -3.97 17.10
CA ALA A 101 6.61 -4.30 17.60
C ALA A 101 5.51 -3.94 16.58
N PRO A 102 4.36 -4.62 16.59
CA PRO A 102 3.19 -4.20 15.84
C PRO A 102 2.80 -2.76 16.16
N ILE A 103 2.30 -2.03 15.17
CA ILE A 103 1.85 -0.64 15.34
C ILE A 103 0.61 -0.61 16.24
N ILE A 104 0.65 0.26 17.24
CA ILE A 104 -0.53 0.59 18.02
C ILE A 104 -1.34 1.60 17.19
N ALA A 105 -2.47 1.15 16.68
CA ALA A 105 -3.25 1.94 15.75
C ALA A 105 -3.94 3.13 16.47
N ASP A 106 -3.76 4.34 15.95
CA ASP A 106 -4.63 5.48 16.29
C ASP A 106 -6.03 5.24 15.73
N MET A 107 -6.09 4.73 14.49
CA MET A 107 -7.31 4.31 13.81
C MET A 107 -7.05 3.18 12.81
N ARG A 108 -8.12 2.58 12.31
CA ARG A 108 -8.07 1.63 11.19
C ARG A 108 -8.76 2.25 9.99
N MET A 109 -8.08 2.26 8.86
CA MET A 109 -8.58 2.85 7.62
C MET A 109 -8.73 1.77 6.54
N ASP A 110 -9.86 1.81 5.84
CA ASP A 110 -10.09 0.96 4.66
C ASP A 110 -9.11 1.35 3.54
N ILE A 111 -8.37 0.38 3.03
CA ILE A 111 -7.38 0.61 1.97
C ILE A 111 -8.00 0.95 0.60
N ASN A 112 -9.30 0.78 0.44
CA ASN A 112 -9.98 1.19 -0.79
C ASN A 112 -10.18 2.71 -0.86
N GLY A 113 -9.99 3.41 0.27
CA GLY A 113 -10.16 4.85 0.38
C GLY A 113 -11.59 5.31 0.19
N GLN A 114 -11.76 6.63 0.23
CA GLN A 114 -13.04 7.27 -0.07
C GLN A 114 -12.90 8.19 -1.29
N PRO A 115 -13.90 8.23 -2.19
CA PRO A 115 -13.84 9.12 -3.34
C PRO A 115 -13.90 10.58 -2.88
N ILE A 116 -12.90 11.36 -3.27
CA ILE A 116 -12.88 12.82 -3.04
C ILE A 116 -13.73 13.49 -4.11
N ASN A 117 -14.66 14.37 -3.71
CA ASN A 117 -15.43 15.18 -4.64
C ASN A 117 -14.48 16.03 -5.50
N PRO A 118 -14.52 15.91 -6.84
CA PRO A 118 -13.67 16.72 -7.72
C PRO A 118 -13.79 18.23 -7.52
N TYR A 119 -14.95 18.71 -7.08
CA TYR A 119 -15.20 20.14 -6.80
C TYR A 119 -14.39 20.66 -5.59
N ALA A 120 -14.03 19.77 -4.65
CA ALA A 120 -13.22 20.11 -3.48
C ALA A 120 -11.71 20.16 -3.77
N ARG A 121 -11.29 20.02 -5.04
CA ARG A 121 -9.88 20.07 -5.42
C ARG A 121 -9.50 21.48 -5.85
N ASP A 122 -8.44 22.01 -5.26
CA ASP A 122 -7.79 23.22 -5.74
C ASP A 122 -6.75 22.95 -6.82
N TYR A 123 -6.41 24.00 -7.55
CA TYR A 123 -5.33 23.93 -8.52
C TYR A 123 -3.98 23.86 -7.81
N PRO A 124 -3.13 22.90 -8.15
CA PRO A 124 -1.81 22.76 -7.57
C PRO A 124 -0.94 23.98 -7.97
N ASN A 125 -0.37 24.65 -6.97
CA ASN A 125 0.45 25.83 -7.15
C ASN A 125 1.72 25.87 -6.28
N GLU A 126 1.88 24.92 -5.37
CA GLU A 126 3.00 24.88 -4.46
C GLU A 126 4.09 23.94 -4.94
N PHE A 127 5.27 24.50 -5.13
CA PHE A 127 6.45 23.79 -5.66
C PHE A 127 7.06 22.86 -4.63
N ILE A 128 7.45 21.68 -5.10
CA ILE A 128 8.20 20.72 -4.32
C ILE A 128 9.55 20.50 -4.98
N GLN A 129 10.58 20.81 -4.22
CA GLN A 129 11.94 20.59 -4.65
C GLN A 129 12.30 19.11 -4.51
N THR A 130 12.55 18.43 -5.63
CA THR A 130 12.98 17.03 -5.65
C THR A 130 14.50 16.89 -5.51
N GLY A 131 15.26 17.96 -5.75
CA GLY A 131 16.70 17.96 -5.80
C GLY A 131 17.29 17.42 -7.13
N ILE A 132 16.43 17.13 -8.11
CA ILE A 132 16.84 16.72 -9.45
C ILE A 132 16.58 17.88 -10.41
N SER A 133 17.65 18.50 -10.91
CA SER A 133 17.57 19.72 -11.73
C SER A 133 16.69 19.57 -12.97
N ALA A 134 16.69 18.40 -13.61
CA ALA A 134 15.83 18.13 -14.76
C ALA A 134 14.34 18.07 -14.40
N ILE A 135 13.98 17.58 -13.21
CA ILE A 135 12.61 17.57 -12.72
C ILE A 135 12.24 18.98 -12.27
N ASP A 136 13.04 19.57 -11.38
CA ASP A 136 12.74 20.86 -10.76
C ASP A 136 12.70 22.01 -11.78
N GLY A 137 13.47 21.92 -12.88
CA GLY A 137 13.53 22.96 -13.89
C GLY A 137 12.65 22.76 -15.13
N LEU A 138 12.34 21.51 -15.51
CA LEU A 138 11.64 21.21 -16.76
C LEU A 138 10.29 20.51 -16.58
N ASN A 139 10.16 19.71 -15.50
CA ASN A 139 8.94 18.96 -15.17
C ASN A 139 8.57 19.18 -13.70
N THR A 140 8.52 20.43 -13.31
CA THR A 140 8.30 20.87 -11.94
C THR A 140 7.19 20.10 -11.24
N LEU A 141 7.52 19.50 -10.09
CA LEU A 141 6.56 18.81 -9.26
C LEU A 141 5.86 19.80 -8.33
N VAL A 142 4.53 19.79 -8.34
CA VAL A 142 3.71 20.60 -7.45
C VAL A 142 2.78 19.74 -6.61
N ARG A 143 2.31 20.25 -5.47
CA ARG A 143 1.40 19.54 -4.58
C ARG A 143 0.15 19.09 -5.34
N GLY A 144 -0.31 17.86 -5.08
CA GLY A 144 -1.47 17.26 -5.75
C GLY A 144 -1.22 16.75 -7.15
N GLN A 145 -0.02 16.91 -7.69
CA GLN A 145 0.36 16.40 -9.01
C GLN A 145 0.91 14.98 -8.93
N LYS A 146 0.67 14.21 -10.00
CA LYS A 146 1.30 12.92 -10.25
C LYS A 146 2.36 13.09 -11.32
N LEU A 147 3.60 12.71 -11.03
CA LEU A 147 4.70 12.71 -11.97
C LEU A 147 5.13 11.27 -12.27
N PRO A 148 4.74 10.69 -13.41
CA PRO A 148 5.26 9.41 -13.84
C PRO A 148 6.67 9.57 -14.43
N VAL A 149 7.60 8.72 -13.99
CA VAL A 149 8.95 8.62 -14.55
C VAL A 149 9.11 7.25 -15.16
N PHE A 150 9.29 7.19 -16.48
CA PHE A 150 9.50 5.94 -17.21
C PHE A 150 10.98 5.70 -17.43
N SER A 151 11.42 4.47 -17.21
CA SER A 151 12.80 4.05 -17.36
C SER A 151 12.89 2.74 -18.10
N ALA A 152 13.90 2.59 -18.95
CA ALA A 152 14.24 1.31 -19.56
C ALA A 152 15.01 0.42 -18.59
N SER A 153 15.01 -0.90 -18.82
CA SER A 153 15.78 -1.85 -18.07
C SER A 153 17.28 -1.49 -18.06
N GLY A 154 17.93 -1.61 -16.90
CA GLY A 154 19.35 -1.30 -16.72
C GLY A 154 19.66 0.16 -16.42
N LEU A 155 18.68 1.06 -16.47
CA LEU A 155 18.88 2.44 -16.02
C LEU A 155 18.74 2.57 -14.49
N PRO A 156 19.40 3.54 -13.86
CA PRO A 156 19.48 3.66 -12.39
C PRO A 156 18.22 4.29 -11.78
N HIS A 157 17.02 3.75 -12.07
CA HIS A 157 15.75 4.26 -11.58
C HIS A 157 15.61 4.12 -10.05
N ALA A 158 16.13 3.04 -9.47
CA ALA A 158 16.12 2.83 -8.03
C ALA A 158 16.94 3.92 -7.31
N GLN A 159 18.13 4.27 -7.84
CA GLN A 159 18.98 5.34 -7.31
C GLN A 159 18.28 6.70 -7.43
N LEU A 160 17.58 6.95 -8.53
CA LEU A 160 16.79 8.17 -8.73
C LEU A 160 15.67 8.28 -7.68
N ALA A 161 14.91 7.19 -7.46
CA ALA A 161 13.87 7.15 -6.44
C ALA A 161 14.41 7.40 -5.03
N ALA A 162 15.52 6.74 -4.67
CA ALA A 162 16.19 6.94 -3.39
C ALA A 162 16.71 8.36 -3.22
N GLN A 163 17.27 8.96 -4.26
CA GLN A 163 17.76 10.35 -4.22
C GLN A 163 16.61 11.34 -4.00
N ILE A 164 15.49 11.17 -4.70
CA ILE A 164 14.31 12.02 -4.51
C ILE A 164 13.77 11.87 -3.08
N ALA A 165 13.62 10.65 -2.57
CA ALA A 165 13.17 10.40 -1.19
C ALA A 165 14.03 11.11 -0.14
N ARG A 166 15.35 11.15 -0.35
CA ARG A 166 16.31 11.82 0.55
C ARG A 166 16.26 13.34 0.47
N GLN A 167 16.10 13.90 -0.73
CA GLN A 167 16.31 15.32 -1.01
C GLN A 167 15.00 16.12 -1.06
N ALA A 168 13.87 15.45 -1.28
CA ALA A 168 12.59 16.11 -1.44
C ALA A 168 12.22 16.93 -0.20
N ARG A 169 11.80 18.18 -0.46
CA ARG A 169 11.35 19.13 0.56
C ARG A 169 10.42 20.17 -0.03
N VAL A 170 9.64 20.78 0.84
CA VAL A 170 8.90 22.01 0.55
C VAL A 170 9.79 23.20 0.90
N LEU A 171 9.80 24.23 0.05
CA LEU A 171 10.59 25.43 0.28
C LEU A 171 9.78 26.44 1.10
N GLY A 172 10.37 26.94 2.18
CA GLY A 172 9.84 28.09 2.92
C GLY A 172 8.96 27.76 4.12
N ASP A 173 8.68 26.49 4.40
CA ASP A 173 7.90 26.08 5.55
C ASP A 173 8.68 25.19 6.51
N ASP A 174 8.51 25.44 7.83
CA ASP A 174 8.93 24.52 8.90
C ASP A 174 7.90 23.37 9.09
N GLU A 175 7.02 23.15 8.12
CA GLU A 175 6.00 22.10 8.19
C GLU A 175 6.61 20.70 8.12
N LYS A 176 5.99 19.78 8.84
CA LYS A 176 6.42 18.38 8.89
C LYS A 176 6.32 17.74 7.51
N PHE A 177 7.41 17.21 6.99
CA PHE A 177 7.49 16.54 5.70
C PHE A 177 7.77 15.05 5.88
N ALA A 178 6.92 14.21 5.31
CA ALA A 178 7.07 12.76 5.33
C ALA A 178 7.17 12.18 3.91
N VAL A 179 7.77 11.01 3.81
CA VAL A 179 7.82 10.21 2.58
C VAL A 179 7.12 8.88 2.82
N VAL A 180 6.26 8.48 1.92
CA VAL A 180 5.73 7.11 1.90
C VAL A 180 6.28 6.41 0.65
N PHE A 181 7.05 5.37 0.89
CA PHE A 181 7.75 4.63 -0.15
C PHE A 181 7.09 3.26 -0.36
N GLY A 182 6.51 3.03 -1.53
CA GLY A 182 5.87 1.76 -1.90
C GLY A 182 6.66 1.08 -3.02
N ALA A 183 7.30 -0.04 -2.73
CA ALA A 183 8.02 -0.84 -3.70
C ALA A 183 7.27 -2.14 -4.00
N MET A 184 7.02 -2.41 -5.28
CA MET A 184 6.17 -3.51 -5.71
C MET A 184 6.91 -4.47 -6.62
N GLY A 185 7.03 -5.74 -6.17
CA GLY A 185 7.65 -6.81 -6.94
C GLY A 185 9.14 -6.61 -7.19
N ILE A 186 9.83 -5.93 -6.31
CA ILE A 186 11.28 -5.68 -6.39
C ILE A 186 12.08 -6.92 -5.96
N THR A 187 13.33 -6.99 -6.36
CA THR A 187 14.25 -8.02 -5.89
C THR A 187 14.66 -7.79 -4.44
N TYR A 188 15.15 -8.84 -3.78
CA TYR A 188 15.69 -8.72 -2.43
C TYR A 188 16.87 -7.74 -2.36
N GLU A 189 17.71 -7.72 -3.38
CA GLU A 189 18.87 -6.82 -3.46
C GLU A 189 18.44 -5.35 -3.56
N GLU A 190 17.40 -5.06 -4.32
CA GLU A 190 16.82 -3.71 -4.42
C GLU A 190 16.17 -3.28 -3.11
N ALA A 191 15.45 -4.18 -2.43
CA ALA A 191 14.88 -3.91 -1.11
C ALA A 191 15.97 -3.58 -0.09
N ASP A 192 17.02 -4.41 -0.04
CA ASP A 192 18.18 -4.21 0.83
C ASP A 192 18.92 -2.90 0.52
N PHE A 193 19.05 -2.55 -0.76
CA PHE A 193 19.59 -1.27 -1.19
C PHE A 193 18.80 -0.09 -0.63
N PHE A 194 17.48 -0.07 -0.78
CA PHE A 194 16.63 1.03 -0.26
C PHE A 194 16.72 1.14 1.27
N ILE A 195 16.60 0.02 1.98
CA ILE A 195 16.65 -0.01 3.44
C ILE A 195 18.01 0.50 3.94
N LYS A 196 19.11 0.03 3.36
CA LYS A 196 20.47 0.46 3.74
C LYS A 196 20.73 1.92 3.41
N ASP A 197 20.30 2.38 2.23
CA ASP A 197 20.49 3.77 1.80
C ASP A 197 19.73 4.74 2.72
N PHE A 198 18.47 4.45 3.04
CA PHE A 198 17.65 5.30 3.90
C PHE A 198 18.16 5.30 5.34
N ASN A 199 18.59 4.15 5.87
CA ASN A 199 19.23 4.08 7.20
C ASN A 199 20.53 4.87 7.25
N LYS A 200 21.40 4.70 6.24
CA LYS A 200 22.70 5.38 6.18
C LYS A 200 22.57 6.89 6.09
N THR A 201 21.54 7.38 5.42
CA THR A 201 21.33 8.81 5.17
C THR A 201 20.44 9.49 6.21
N GLY A 202 19.82 8.73 7.13
CA GLY A 202 18.84 9.21 8.10
C GLY A 202 17.45 9.50 7.47
N ALA A 203 17.28 9.26 6.17
CA ALA A 203 15.99 9.50 5.49
C ALA A 203 14.89 8.58 6.02
N ILE A 204 15.24 7.44 6.61
CA ILE A 204 14.30 6.50 7.20
C ILE A 204 13.41 7.15 8.26
N GLU A 205 13.93 8.05 9.08
CA GLU A 205 13.20 8.66 10.20
C GLU A 205 11.92 9.38 9.78
N ARG A 206 11.87 9.90 8.55
CA ARG A 206 10.71 10.56 7.95
C ARG A 206 10.01 9.72 6.88
N THR A 207 10.37 8.44 6.76
CA THR A 207 9.87 7.57 5.69
C THR A 207 9.09 6.41 6.27
N VAL A 208 7.93 6.12 5.68
CA VAL A 208 7.19 4.86 5.86
C VAL A 208 7.45 4.01 4.61
N MET A 209 7.94 2.78 4.78
CA MET A 209 8.24 1.89 3.65
C MET A 209 7.28 0.71 3.60
N PHE A 210 6.68 0.48 2.44
CA PHE A 210 5.95 -0.73 2.11
C PHE A 210 6.71 -1.50 1.03
N ILE A 211 7.12 -2.71 1.32
CA ILE A 211 7.94 -3.54 0.42
C ILE A 211 7.22 -4.83 0.11
N ASN A 212 6.98 -5.07 -1.18
CA ASN A 212 6.55 -6.35 -1.71
C ASN A 212 7.65 -6.89 -2.62
N LEU A 213 8.16 -8.07 -2.30
CA LEU A 213 9.21 -8.72 -3.06
C LEU A 213 8.65 -9.45 -4.30
N ALA A 214 9.52 -9.76 -5.24
CA ALA A 214 9.15 -10.46 -6.48
C ALA A 214 8.61 -11.87 -6.24
N ASN A 215 9.02 -12.54 -5.15
CA ASN A 215 8.56 -13.86 -4.72
C ASN A 215 7.32 -13.83 -3.83
N ASP A 216 6.88 -12.65 -3.38
CA ASP A 216 5.66 -12.52 -2.60
C ASP A 216 4.40 -12.73 -3.46
N PRO A 217 3.28 -13.10 -2.86
CA PRO A 217 2.03 -13.33 -3.58
C PRO A 217 1.59 -12.13 -4.44
N ALA A 218 1.10 -12.42 -5.66
CA ALA A 218 0.68 -11.36 -6.59
C ALA A 218 -0.48 -10.50 -6.06
N VAL A 219 -1.31 -11.06 -5.19
CA VAL A 219 -2.44 -10.34 -4.59
C VAL A 219 -1.96 -9.32 -3.57
N GLU A 220 -0.91 -9.64 -2.81
CA GLU A 220 -0.24 -8.72 -1.90
C GLU A 220 0.35 -7.53 -2.67
N ARG A 221 0.94 -7.78 -3.84
CA ARG A 221 1.44 -6.73 -4.75
C ARG A 221 0.36 -5.73 -5.16
N ILE A 222 -0.89 -6.19 -5.34
CA ILE A 222 -2.02 -5.31 -5.65
C ILE A 222 -2.46 -4.47 -4.44
N ALA A 223 -2.30 -5.00 -3.24
CA ALA A 223 -2.64 -4.30 -1.99
C ALA A 223 -1.58 -3.24 -1.61
N THR A 224 -0.30 -3.51 -1.87
CA THR A 224 0.83 -2.65 -1.48
C THR A 224 0.65 -1.16 -1.83
N PRO A 225 0.31 -0.75 -3.06
CA PRO A 225 0.13 0.66 -3.37
C PRO A 225 -1.05 1.28 -2.64
N ARG A 226 -2.11 0.50 -2.36
CA ARG A 226 -3.25 0.98 -1.59
C ARG A 226 -2.87 1.19 -0.13
N MET A 227 -2.10 0.26 0.47
CA MET A 227 -1.56 0.41 1.82
C MET A 227 -0.69 1.68 1.94
N ALA A 228 0.21 1.88 0.97
CA ALA A 228 1.06 3.07 0.93
C ALA A 228 0.23 4.36 0.82
N LEU A 229 -0.76 4.40 -0.06
CA LEU A 229 -1.64 5.56 -0.20
C LEU A 229 -2.48 5.81 1.06
N THR A 230 -3.03 4.77 1.69
CA THR A 230 -3.80 4.91 2.94
C THR A 230 -2.96 5.47 4.08
N ALA A 231 -1.71 4.99 4.23
CA ALA A 231 -0.78 5.57 5.20
C ALA A 231 -0.46 7.04 4.88
N ALA A 232 -0.29 7.37 3.61
CA ALA A 232 -0.03 8.73 3.17
C ALA A 232 -1.23 9.65 3.41
N GLU A 233 -2.46 9.18 3.13
CA GLU A 233 -3.69 9.91 3.41
C GLU A 233 -3.84 10.22 4.91
N TYR A 234 -3.57 9.23 5.76
CA TYR A 234 -3.60 9.44 7.20
C TYR A 234 -2.59 10.51 7.66
N LEU A 235 -1.33 10.40 7.23
CA LEU A 235 -0.29 11.37 7.59
C LEU A 235 -0.60 12.79 7.06
N ALA A 236 -1.20 12.87 5.85
CA ALA A 236 -1.54 14.13 5.24
C ALA A 236 -2.79 14.76 5.87
N PHE A 237 -3.89 14.01 5.99
CA PHE A 237 -5.18 14.57 6.37
C PHE A 237 -5.40 14.63 7.89
N GLU A 238 -4.95 13.60 8.62
CA GLU A 238 -5.15 13.54 10.07
C GLU A 238 -4.00 14.19 10.85
N LYS A 239 -2.75 14.10 10.33
CA LYS A 239 -1.57 14.66 11.00
C LYS A 239 -1.07 15.98 10.42
N GLY A 240 -1.66 16.45 9.31
CA GLY A 240 -1.32 17.73 8.68
C GLY A 240 0.10 17.78 8.12
N MET A 241 0.62 16.65 7.65
CA MET A 241 1.97 16.58 7.10
C MET A 241 1.97 16.76 5.58
N HIS A 242 3.06 17.30 5.04
CA HIS A 242 3.35 17.22 3.62
C HIS A 242 3.87 15.82 3.31
N VAL A 243 3.15 15.07 2.49
CA VAL A 243 3.51 13.67 2.21
C VAL A 243 3.83 13.49 0.74
N LEU A 244 5.06 13.08 0.46
CA LEU A 244 5.49 12.62 -0.85
C LEU A 244 5.34 11.10 -0.93
N VAL A 245 4.50 10.63 -1.83
CA VAL A 245 4.36 9.19 -2.12
C VAL A 245 5.23 8.84 -3.31
N ILE A 246 6.14 7.90 -3.12
CA ILE A 246 6.99 7.34 -4.17
C ILE A 246 6.63 5.87 -4.35
N THR A 247 6.14 5.51 -5.53
CA THR A 247 5.84 4.11 -5.84
C THR A 247 6.71 3.62 -6.97
N THR A 248 7.38 2.48 -6.80
CA THR A 248 8.25 1.87 -7.80
C THR A 248 7.60 0.63 -8.40
N ASP A 249 7.93 0.35 -9.66
CA ASP A 249 7.61 -0.90 -10.37
C ASP A 249 6.13 -1.22 -10.56
N ILE A 250 5.28 -0.19 -10.63
CA ILE A 250 3.84 -0.35 -10.88
C ILE A 250 3.55 -1.16 -12.17
N THR A 251 4.46 -1.13 -13.14
CA THR A 251 4.31 -1.81 -14.44
C THR A 251 5.02 -3.14 -14.55
N ASN A 252 5.47 -3.73 -13.46
CA ASN A 252 6.26 -4.98 -13.46
C ASN A 252 5.47 -6.20 -13.97
N ARG A 253 4.92 -6.10 -15.20
CA ARG A 253 4.38 -7.18 -16.00
C ARG A 253 5.07 -7.20 -17.36
N ASN A 254 6.19 -7.95 -17.47
CA ASN A 254 6.78 -8.45 -18.74
C ASN A 254 7.24 -7.44 -19.82
N PHE A 255 7.31 -6.16 -19.56
CA PHE A 255 7.90 -5.19 -20.45
C PHE A 255 8.96 -4.41 -19.67
N GLY A 256 10.19 -4.41 -20.12
CA GLY A 256 11.35 -3.79 -19.48
C GLY A 256 11.28 -2.25 -19.35
N CYS A 257 10.14 -1.76 -18.90
CA CYS A 257 9.87 -0.36 -18.62
C CYS A 257 9.41 -0.22 -17.16
N PHE A 258 10.16 0.51 -16.37
CA PHE A 258 9.83 0.80 -14.98
C PHE A 258 9.09 2.14 -14.92
N ALA A 259 8.06 2.23 -14.10
CA ALA A 259 7.38 3.50 -13.83
C ALA A 259 7.50 3.85 -12.35
N LEU A 260 8.12 4.96 -12.07
CA LEU A 260 8.14 5.63 -10.78
C LEU A 260 6.99 6.63 -10.76
N PHE A 261 6.08 6.52 -9.79
CA PHE A 261 5.04 7.52 -9.58
C PHE A 261 5.36 8.34 -8.34
N LEU A 262 5.48 9.64 -8.52
CA LEU A 262 5.57 10.62 -7.48
C LEU A 262 4.19 11.24 -7.30
N ASN A 263 3.59 11.08 -6.12
CA ASN A 263 2.31 11.68 -5.78
C ASN A 263 2.45 12.40 -4.44
N ILE A 264 1.83 13.56 -4.34
CA ILE A 264 1.86 14.33 -3.11
C ILE A 264 0.43 14.61 -2.68
N LEU A 265 0.16 14.20 -1.45
CA LEU A 265 -1.09 14.45 -0.78
C LEU A 265 -0.93 15.67 0.14
N TYR A 266 -1.89 16.57 0.10
CA TYR A 266 -1.95 17.72 0.98
C TYR A 266 -3.33 17.84 1.61
N GLN A 267 -3.35 18.31 2.86
CA GLN A 267 -4.57 18.57 3.61
C GLN A 267 -5.36 19.74 3.01
N PHE A 268 -6.54 19.47 2.50
CA PHE A 268 -7.43 20.46 1.88
C PHE A 268 -8.68 20.75 2.73
N PHE A 269 -8.74 20.32 3.99
CA PHE A 269 -9.95 20.38 4.82
C PHE A 269 -9.95 21.41 5.96
N SER A 270 -9.02 22.35 6.01
CA SER A 270 -9.07 23.36 7.09
C SER A 270 -10.10 24.50 6.87
N SER A 271 -10.80 24.53 5.72
CA SER A 271 -11.69 25.66 5.37
C SER A 271 -13.18 25.33 5.26
N ILE A 272 -13.62 24.09 5.54
CA ILE A 272 -15.04 23.73 5.38
C ILE A 272 -15.77 23.51 6.72
N PHE A 273 -15.07 23.55 7.85
CA PHE A 273 -15.69 23.54 9.19
C PHE A 273 -15.22 24.77 10.00
N CYS A 274 -15.67 25.94 9.61
CA CYS A 274 -15.91 27.12 10.45
C CYS A 274 -17.30 27.64 10.17
#